data_96e6916bd05161aaeedeb0a8bd1d4201
#
_entry.id   96e6916bd05161aaeedeb0a8bd1d4201
#
_cell.length_a   1.000
_cell.length_b   1.000
_cell.length_c   1.000
_cell.angle_alpha   90.00
_cell.angle_beta   90.00
_cell.angle_gamma   90.00
#
_symmetry.space_group_name_H-M   'P 1'
#
loop_
_entity.id
_entity.type
_entity.pdbx_description
1 polymer ?
#
loop_
_entity_poly.entity_id
_entity_poly.type
_entity_poly.pdbx_seq_one_letter_code
_entity_poly.pdbx_strand_id
1 'polypeptide(L)'
;DNVADLYIRVSTTEQAEEGYSVGEQEARLRSYCSAMGFTVNAVHIDPGYSGATLDRPGINQVIKDVQGGCVKKVIVWKLDRLSRSQKDTLVLLEDVFLENGCNFVSIMESFDTATPFGRCIVGILAAFAQMERENIKARLMMGKQAGIKEGNYYSGVTPIGYKSEL
;
A
#
# COMPACT_ATOMS: atom_id res chain seq x y z
N ASP A 1 1.09 25.94 3.09
CA ASP A 1 0.29 24.73 2.84
C ASP A 1 0.90 23.47 3.46
N ASN A 2 1.04 23.47 4.82
CA ASN A 2 1.63 22.35 5.57
C ASN A 2 0.52 21.52 6.26
N VAL A 3 -0.54 21.17 5.53
CA VAL A 3 -1.67 20.40 6.06
C VAL A 3 -1.42 18.92 5.86
N ALA A 4 -1.54 18.14 6.92
CA ALA A 4 -1.25 16.72 6.91
C ALA A 4 -2.39 15.89 7.53
N ASP A 5 -2.64 14.70 6.96
CA ASP A 5 -3.40 13.64 7.59
C ASP A 5 -2.48 12.64 8.26
N LEU A 6 -2.91 12.16 9.40
CA LEU A 6 -2.25 11.08 10.13
C LEU A 6 -3.01 9.77 9.90
N TYR A 7 -2.28 8.72 9.54
CA TYR A 7 -2.90 7.42 9.39
C TYR A 7 -2.27 6.39 10.33
N ILE A 8 -3.13 5.70 11.08
CA ILE A 8 -2.75 4.72 12.09
C ILE A 8 -3.49 3.41 11.79
N ARG A 9 -2.74 2.33 11.73
CA ARG A 9 -3.29 0.98 11.63
C ARG A 9 -2.65 0.10 12.71
N VAL A 10 -3.48 -0.64 13.41
CA VAL A 10 -3.05 -1.67 14.36
C VAL A 10 -3.85 -2.93 14.10
N SER A 11 -3.19 -4.07 13.94
CA SER A 11 -3.86 -5.38 13.95
C SER A 11 -3.96 -5.89 15.39
N THR A 12 -4.86 -6.85 15.63
CA THR A 12 -5.01 -7.49 16.95
C THR A 12 -3.73 -8.17 17.41
N THR A 13 -2.96 -8.73 16.50
CA THR A 13 -1.67 -9.37 16.78
C THR A 13 -0.58 -8.36 17.15
N GLU A 14 -0.53 -7.25 16.41
CA GLU A 14 0.47 -6.18 16.65
C GLU A 14 0.26 -5.44 17.97
N GLN A 15 -1.00 -5.31 18.42
CA GLN A 15 -1.30 -4.75 19.75
C GLN A 15 -0.73 -5.61 20.89
N ALA A 16 -0.67 -6.93 20.67
CA ALA A 16 -0.14 -7.87 21.66
C ALA A 16 1.40 -7.96 21.65
N GLU A 17 2.03 -7.84 20.47
CA GLU A 17 3.47 -8.09 20.29
C GLU A 17 4.34 -6.84 20.36
N GLU A 18 3.91 -5.70 19.81
CA GLU A 18 4.74 -4.50 19.70
C GLU A 18 4.49 -3.47 20.82
N GLY A 19 3.44 -3.64 21.63
CA GLY A 19 3.15 -2.75 22.76
C GLY A 19 2.75 -1.32 22.39
N TYR A 20 2.75 -0.98 21.09
CA TYR A 20 2.38 0.37 20.64
C TYR A 20 0.87 0.50 20.49
N SER A 21 0.23 1.13 21.48
CA SER A 21 -1.18 1.47 21.41
C SER A 21 -1.43 2.52 20.32
N VAL A 22 -2.68 2.58 19.82
CA VAL A 22 -3.13 3.64 18.92
C VAL A 22 -2.78 5.03 19.46
N GLY A 23 -3.01 5.24 20.77
CA GLY A 23 -2.73 6.52 21.42
C GLY A 23 -1.24 6.89 21.43
N GLU A 24 -0.36 5.92 21.58
CA GLU A 24 1.08 6.19 21.56
C GLU A 24 1.56 6.54 20.14
N GLN A 25 1.09 5.82 19.13
CA GLN A 25 1.37 6.14 17.72
C GLN A 25 0.84 7.56 17.40
N GLU A 26 -0.39 7.88 17.77
CA GLU A 26 -0.97 9.20 17.54
C GLU A 26 -0.14 10.30 18.21
N ALA A 27 0.24 10.13 19.48
CA ALA A 27 1.04 11.11 20.20
C ALA A 27 2.38 11.37 19.50
N ARG A 28 3.06 10.33 19.03
CA ARG A 28 4.32 10.46 18.29
C ARG A 28 4.15 11.14 16.94
N LEU A 29 3.09 10.80 16.19
CA LEU A 29 2.77 11.44 14.90
C LEU A 29 2.46 12.94 15.09
N ARG A 30 1.68 13.29 16.11
CA ARG A 30 1.38 14.70 16.44
C ARG A 30 2.63 15.47 16.86
N SER A 31 3.50 14.84 17.67
CA SER A 31 4.77 15.45 18.06
C SER A 31 5.68 15.72 16.85
N TYR A 32 5.74 14.77 15.91
CA TYR A 32 6.46 14.96 14.66
C TYR A 32 5.88 16.13 13.85
N CYS A 33 4.54 16.20 13.68
CA CYS A 33 3.89 17.30 12.99
C CYS A 33 4.21 18.65 13.62
N SER A 34 4.14 18.73 14.96
CA SER A 34 4.48 19.95 15.69
C SER A 34 5.93 20.38 15.48
N ALA A 35 6.87 19.44 15.54
CA ALA A 35 8.29 19.70 15.31
C ALA A 35 8.60 20.16 13.89
N MET A 36 7.87 19.62 12.89
CA MET A 36 8.05 19.92 11.48
C MET A 36 7.17 21.08 10.97
N GLY A 37 6.33 21.66 11.83
CA GLY A 37 5.43 22.76 11.47
C GLY A 37 4.25 22.36 10.59
N PHE A 38 3.79 21.09 10.69
CA PHE A 38 2.59 20.63 9.99
C PHE A 38 1.33 20.85 10.83
N THR A 39 0.27 21.29 10.17
CA THR A 39 -1.07 21.35 10.74
C THR A 39 -1.78 20.03 10.48
N VAL A 40 -2.22 19.36 11.54
CA VAL A 40 -2.98 18.10 11.42
C VAL A 40 -4.42 18.41 11.03
N ASN A 41 -4.86 17.91 9.88
CA ASN A 41 -6.23 18.02 9.40
C ASN A 41 -7.12 16.96 10.07
N ALA A 42 -6.74 15.69 9.93
CA ALA A 42 -7.47 14.56 10.49
C ALA A 42 -6.53 13.43 10.95
N VAL A 43 -7.05 12.57 11.82
CA VAL A 43 -6.42 11.31 12.23
C VAL A 43 -7.35 10.18 11.84
N HIS A 44 -6.89 9.33 10.93
CA HIS A 44 -7.64 8.17 10.45
C HIS A 44 -7.08 6.91 11.09
N ILE A 45 -7.96 6.09 11.65
CA ILE A 45 -7.56 4.92 12.43
C ILE A 45 -8.30 3.69 11.91
N ASP A 46 -7.55 2.65 11.59
CA ASP A 46 -8.06 1.31 11.22
C ASP A 46 -7.66 0.28 12.30
N PRO A 47 -8.41 0.19 13.42
CA PRO A 47 -8.12 -0.74 14.47
C PRO A 47 -8.55 -2.16 14.09
N GLY A 48 -7.70 -3.16 14.30
CA GLY A 48 -8.00 -4.57 14.06
C GLY A 48 -7.95 -5.00 12.58
N TYR A 49 -7.63 -4.09 11.66
CA TYR A 49 -7.54 -4.42 10.24
C TYR A 49 -6.17 -4.96 9.83
N SER A 50 -6.18 -5.98 8.97
CA SER A 50 -4.96 -6.49 8.34
C SER A 50 -4.41 -5.49 7.31
N GLY A 51 -3.09 -5.42 7.19
CA GLY A 51 -2.42 -4.67 6.11
C GLY A 51 -2.48 -5.35 4.75
N ALA A 52 -3.15 -6.50 4.62
CA ALA A 52 -3.20 -7.29 3.38
C ALA A 52 -4.18 -6.74 2.33
N THR A 53 -5.13 -5.89 2.71
CA THR A 53 -6.10 -5.29 1.79
C THR A 53 -6.19 -3.78 1.99
N LEU A 54 -6.60 -3.04 0.96
CA LEU A 54 -6.89 -1.62 1.04
C LEU A 54 -8.36 -1.31 1.38
N ASP A 55 -9.21 -2.33 1.48
CA ASP A 55 -10.62 -2.14 1.85
C ASP A 55 -10.75 -1.93 3.36
N ARG A 56 -10.47 -0.72 3.77
CA ARG A 56 -10.47 -0.27 5.17
C ARG A 56 -11.06 1.14 5.25
N PRO A 57 -11.92 1.43 6.25
CA PRO A 57 -12.60 2.74 6.33
C PRO A 57 -11.64 3.91 6.50
N GLY A 58 -10.60 3.78 7.34
CA GLY A 58 -9.64 4.86 7.58
C GLY A 58 -8.80 5.20 6.35
N ILE A 59 -8.22 4.20 5.67
CA ILE A 59 -7.45 4.45 4.45
C ILE A 59 -8.33 5.00 3.32
N ASN A 60 -9.58 4.54 3.20
CA ASN A 60 -10.52 5.05 2.22
C ASN A 60 -10.84 6.53 2.46
N GLN A 61 -10.87 6.98 3.73
CA GLN A 61 -11.04 8.40 4.04
C GLN A 61 -9.79 9.21 3.70
N VAL A 62 -8.59 8.70 4.02
CA VAL A 62 -7.31 9.33 3.58
C VAL A 62 -7.30 9.54 2.07
N ILE A 63 -7.69 8.52 1.29
CA ILE A 63 -7.75 8.62 -0.18
C ILE A 63 -8.69 9.74 -0.61
N LYS A 64 -9.87 9.86 -0.01
CA LYS A 64 -10.83 10.93 -0.32
C LYS A 64 -10.28 12.31 0.02
N ASP A 65 -9.62 12.47 1.15
CA ASP A 65 -9.07 13.75 1.60
C ASP A 65 -7.91 14.18 0.68
N VAL A 66 -7.09 13.24 0.23
CA VAL A 66 -6.04 13.48 -0.76
C VAL A 66 -6.61 13.86 -2.11
N GLN A 67 -7.57 13.08 -2.64
CA GLN A 67 -8.23 13.36 -3.92
C GLN A 67 -9.02 14.67 -3.90
N GLY A 68 -9.58 15.03 -2.76
CA GLY A 68 -10.25 16.32 -2.53
C GLY A 68 -9.28 17.51 -2.43
N GLY A 69 -7.96 17.28 -2.41
CA GLY A 69 -6.95 18.31 -2.26
C GLY A 69 -6.88 18.94 -0.87
N CYS A 70 -7.56 18.34 0.11
CA CYS A 70 -7.64 18.85 1.48
C CYS A 70 -6.29 18.80 2.20
N VAL A 71 -5.43 17.86 1.83
CA VAL A 71 -4.14 17.60 2.48
C VAL A 71 -2.99 17.57 1.48
N LYS A 72 -1.82 17.94 1.94
CA LYS A 72 -0.57 17.96 1.14
C LYS A 72 0.42 16.90 1.60
N LYS A 73 0.14 16.25 2.73
CA LYS A 73 1.00 15.21 3.27
C LYS A 73 0.18 14.16 4.01
N VAL A 74 0.54 12.89 3.82
CA VAL A 74 0.04 11.76 4.63
C VAL A 74 1.22 11.22 5.43
N ILE A 75 1.04 11.07 6.74
CA ILE A 75 2.11 10.68 7.66
C ILE A 75 1.71 9.42 8.41
N VAL A 76 2.60 8.43 8.41
CA VAL A 76 2.45 7.16 9.13
C VAL A 76 3.63 6.91 10.05
N TRP A 77 3.43 6.05 11.03
CA TRP A 77 4.51 5.63 11.93
C TRP A 77 5.55 4.76 11.22
N LYS A 78 5.09 3.71 10.51
CA LYS A 78 5.90 2.78 9.70
C LYS A 78 5.23 2.56 8.35
N LEU A 79 6.00 2.25 7.33
CA LEU A 79 5.50 1.98 5.98
C LEU A 79 4.51 0.80 5.93
N ASP A 80 4.73 -0.23 6.73
CA ASP A 80 3.85 -1.40 6.85
C ASP A 80 2.47 -1.06 7.43
N ARG A 81 2.31 0.09 8.09
CA ARG A 81 1.00 0.60 8.52
C ARG A 81 0.15 1.02 7.34
N LEU A 82 0.77 1.52 6.28
CA LEU A 82 0.06 1.86 5.04
C LEU A 82 -0.48 0.60 4.36
N SER A 83 0.38 -0.34 4.02
CA SER A 83 0.03 -1.67 3.51
C SER A 83 1.19 -2.64 3.70
N ARG A 84 0.88 -3.93 3.85
CA ARG A 84 1.86 -5.03 3.80
C ARG A 84 2.09 -5.54 2.37
N SER A 85 1.21 -5.17 1.44
CA SER A 85 1.33 -5.48 0.02
C SER A 85 2.18 -4.41 -0.66
N GLN A 86 3.30 -4.80 -1.25
CA GLN A 86 4.14 -3.87 -2.03
C GLN A 86 3.39 -3.24 -3.18
N LYS A 87 2.53 -4.01 -3.85
CA LYS A 87 1.66 -3.53 -4.93
C LYS A 87 0.71 -2.44 -4.45
N ASP A 88 0.02 -2.67 -3.34
CA ASP A 88 -0.95 -1.71 -2.81
C ASP A 88 -0.25 -0.45 -2.26
N THR A 89 0.93 -0.62 -1.64
CA THR A 89 1.77 0.49 -1.22
C THR A 89 2.15 1.36 -2.42
N LEU A 90 2.58 0.76 -3.52
CA LEU A 90 2.97 1.48 -4.73
C LEU A 90 1.78 2.23 -5.34
N VAL A 91 0.61 1.57 -5.46
CA VAL A 91 -0.63 2.21 -5.96
C VAL A 91 -0.99 3.42 -5.11
N LEU A 92 -0.92 3.31 -3.79
CA LEU A 92 -1.20 4.46 -2.91
C LEU A 92 -0.18 5.58 -3.08
N LEU A 93 1.11 5.25 -3.17
CA LEU A 93 2.17 6.26 -3.29
C LEU A 93 2.15 6.97 -4.64
N GLU A 94 2.03 6.23 -5.76
CA GLU A 94 2.09 6.80 -7.11
C GLU A 94 0.71 7.32 -7.56
N ASP A 95 -0.30 6.43 -7.64
CA ASP A 95 -1.57 6.73 -8.29
C ASP A 95 -2.51 7.57 -7.39
N VAL A 96 -2.32 7.55 -6.07
CA VAL A 96 -3.17 8.31 -5.16
C VAL A 96 -2.45 9.54 -4.61
N PHE A 97 -1.29 9.38 -3.98
CA PHE A 97 -0.66 10.51 -3.29
C PHE A 97 0.09 11.43 -4.26
N LEU A 98 1.08 10.92 -4.98
CA LEU A 98 1.92 11.75 -5.84
C LEU A 98 1.14 12.35 -7.01
N GLU A 99 0.22 11.61 -7.62
CA GLU A 99 -0.62 12.10 -8.72
C GLU A 99 -1.52 13.27 -8.27
N ASN A 100 -1.98 13.27 -7.02
CA ASN A 100 -2.76 14.37 -6.45
C ASN A 100 -1.89 15.45 -5.75
N GLY A 101 -0.58 15.44 -5.96
CA GLY A 101 0.34 16.42 -5.37
C GLY A 101 0.45 16.33 -3.85
N CYS A 102 0.14 15.16 -3.28
CA CYS A 102 0.29 14.85 -1.87
C CYS A 102 1.57 14.05 -1.64
N ASN A 103 2.37 14.43 -0.65
CA ASN A 103 3.56 13.68 -0.27
C ASN A 103 3.24 12.69 0.85
N PHE A 104 4.07 11.66 0.95
CA PHE A 104 3.95 10.63 1.98
C PHE A 104 5.20 10.61 2.87
N VAL A 105 5.00 10.45 4.18
CA VAL A 105 6.07 10.33 5.16
C VAL A 105 5.88 9.09 6.01
N SER A 106 6.92 8.28 6.13
CA SER A 106 7.05 7.23 7.14
C SER A 106 8.17 7.60 8.12
N ILE A 107 7.81 7.74 9.40
CA ILE A 107 8.74 8.30 10.40
C ILE A 107 9.87 7.33 10.71
N MET A 108 9.55 6.04 10.92
CA MET A 108 10.55 5.06 11.36
C MET A 108 11.61 4.78 10.30
N GLU A 109 11.23 4.76 9.02
CA GLU A 109 12.17 4.55 7.93
C GLU A 109 12.80 5.85 7.43
N SER A 110 12.45 7.01 8.02
CA SER A 110 12.89 8.33 7.54
C SER A 110 12.63 8.54 6.06
N PHE A 111 11.49 8.02 5.59
CA PHE A 111 11.09 8.01 4.19
C PHE A 111 10.12 9.17 3.93
N ASP A 112 10.50 10.12 3.06
CA ASP A 112 9.66 11.25 2.64
C ASP A 112 9.71 11.38 1.12
N THR A 113 8.57 11.20 0.45
CA THR A 113 8.46 11.30 -1.01
C THR A 113 8.67 12.74 -1.55
N ALA A 114 8.67 13.76 -0.70
CA ALA A 114 9.05 15.11 -1.08
C ALA A 114 10.55 15.20 -1.42
N THR A 115 11.38 14.31 -0.87
CA THR A 115 12.83 14.30 -1.09
C THR A 115 13.21 13.54 -2.37
N PRO A 116 14.33 13.89 -3.01
CA PRO A 116 14.86 13.12 -4.15
C PRO A 116 15.12 11.64 -3.78
N PHE A 117 15.62 11.39 -2.58
CA PHE A 117 15.85 10.04 -2.07
C PHE A 117 14.54 9.25 -1.92
N GLY A 118 13.50 9.86 -1.34
CA GLY A 118 12.19 9.22 -1.21
C GLY A 118 11.59 8.85 -2.58
N ARG A 119 11.70 9.73 -3.57
CA ARG A 119 11.27 9.43 -4.95
C ARG A 119 12.06 8.28 -5.57
N CYS A 120 13.35 8.21 -5.31
CA CYS A 120 14.19 7.08 -5.74
C CYS A 120 13.69 5.76 -5.16
N ILE A 121 13.34 5.73 -3.86
CA ILE A 121 12.78 4.54 -3.20
C ILE A 121 11.45 4.13 -3.85
N VAL A 122 10.56 5.05 -4.18
CA VAL A 122 9.32 4.74 -4.92
C VAL A 122 9.64 4.05 -6.23
N GLY A 123 10.60 4.58 -7.00
CA GLY A 123 11.05 3.96 -8.25
C GLY A 123 11.61 2.55 -8.07
N ILE A 124 12.34 2.30 -7.00
CA ILE A 124 12.86 0.97 -6.65
C ILE A 124 11.69 0.01 -6.32
N LEU A 125 10.72 0.44 -5.53
CA LEU A 125 9.51 -0.34 -5.22
C LEU A 125 8.73 -0.68 -6.50
N ALA A 126 8.61 0.27 -7.44
CA ALA A 126 7.97 0.05 -8.73
C ALA A 126 8.70 -1.02 -9.57
N ALA A 127 10.02 -0.98 -9.61
CA ALA A 127 10.84 -1.98 -10.31
C ALA A 127 10.68 -3.38 -9.70
N PHE A 128 10.66 -3.50 -8.37
CA PHE A 128 10.40 -4.78 -7.70
C PHE A 128 8.98 -5.31 -7.99
N ALA A 129 7.96 -4.47 -7.93
CA ALA A 129 6.59 -4.86 -8.26
C ALA A 129 6.45 -5.33 -9.70
N GLN A 130 7.16 -4.71 -10.64
CA GLN A 130 7.21 -5.14 -12.03
C GLN A 130 7.88 -6.50 -12.18
N MET A 131 9.04 -6.70 -11.56
CA MET A 131 9.77 -7.97 -11.59
C MET A 131 8.93 -9.11 -10.99
N GLU A 132 8.19 -8.86 -9.91
CA GLU A 132 7.29 -9.85 -9.32
C GLU A 132 6.17 -10.25 -10.28
N ARG A 133 5.54 -9.27 -10.95
CA ARG A 133 4.51 -9.54 -11.99
C ARG A 133 5.05 -10.38 -13.13
N GLU A 134 6.26 -10.10 -13.59
CA GLU A 134 6.92 -10.87 -14.67
C GLU A 134 7.24 -12.29 -14.22
N ASN A 135 7.72 -12.48 -12.99
CA ASN A 135 8.00 -13.81 -12.43
C ASN A 135 6.71 -14.64 -12.26
N ILE A 136 5.60 -14.03 -11.84
CA ILE A 136 4.31 -14.70 -11.75
C ILE A 136 3.85 -15.13 -13.17
N LYS A 137 3.92 -14.23 -14.14
CA LYS A 137 3.57 -14.52 -15.53
C LYS A 137 4.43 -15.65 -16.12
N ALA A 138 5.73 -15.63 -15.88
CA ALA A 138 6.63 -16.69 -16.32
C ALA A 138 6.28 -18.05 -15.71
N ARG A 139 6.01 -18.11 -14.40
CA ARG A 139 5.57 -19.35 -13.71
C ARG A 139 4.24 -19.87 -14.28
N LEU A 140 3.27 -19.00 -14.52
CA LEU A 140 1.98 -19.39 -15.13
C LEU A 140 2.17 -19.94 -16.55
N MET A 141 3.05 -19.34 -17.35
CA MET A 141 3.36 -19.82 -18.69
C MET A 141 4.07 -21.18 -18.66
N MET A 142 5.04 -21.37 -17.76
CA MET A 142 5.69 -22.67 -17.59
C MET A 142 4.71 -23.76 -17.15
N GLY A 143 3.84 -23.46 -16.17
CA GLY A 143 2.78 -24.39 -15.75
C GLY A 143 1.83 -24.75 -16.88
N LYS A 144 1.40 -23.75 -17.68
CA LYS A 144 0.57 -23.97 -18.85
C LYS A 144 1.27 -24.87 -19.90
N GLN A 145 2.54 -24.62 -20.19
CA GLN A 145 3.31 -25.43 -21.13
C GLN A 145 3.50 -26.87 -20.64
N ALA A 146 3.77 -27.07 -19.33
CA ALA A 146 3.87 -28.40 -18.75
C ALA A 146 2.55 -29.15 -18.87
N GLY A 147 1.43 -28.54 -18.52
CA GLY A 147 0.13 -29.17 -18.64
C GLY A 147 -0.26 -29.49 -20.10
N ILE A 148 0.09 -28.62 -21.06
CA ILE A 148 -0.14 -28.93 -22.49
C ILE A 148 0.66 -30.18 -22.91
N LYS A 149 1.89 -30.35 -22.45
CA LYS A 149 2.68 -31.56 -22.71
C LYS A 149 2.07 -32.81 -22.10
N GLU A 150 1.33 -32.69 -21.00
CA GLU A 150 0.59 -33.76 -20.33
C GLU A 150 -0.80 -34.00 -20.98
N GLY A 151 -1.15 -33.27 -22.03
CA GLY A 151 -2.42 -33.42 -22.74
C GLY A 151 -3.56 -32.55 -22.20
N ASN A 152 -3.29 -31.65 -21.25
CA ASN A 152 -4.29 -30.76 -20.69
C ASN A 152 -4.59 -29.59 -21.65
N TYR A 153 -5.88 -29.23 -21.78
CA TYR A 153 -6.34 -28.13 -22.62
C TYR A 153 -6.62 -26.88 -21.79
N TYR A 154 -5.98 -25.78 -22.13
CA TYR A 154 -6.06 -24.50 -21.36
C TYR A 154 -6.79 -23.38 -22.12
N SER A 155 -7.57 -23.68 -23.15
CA SER A 155 -8.41 -22.68 -23.81
C SER A 155 -9.81 -22.68 -23.17
N GLY A 156 -10.40 -21.49 -22.99
CA GLY A 156 -11.75 -21.36 -22.42
C GLY A 156 -12.88 -21.88 -23.33
N VAL A 157 -12.58 -22.30 -24.56
CA VAL A 157 -13.56 -22.84 -25.52
C VAL A 157 -13.10 -24.23 -25.92
N THR A 158 -13.95 -25.23 -25.70
CA THR A 158 -13.69 -26.62 -26.12
C THR A 158 -13.63 -26.68 -27.65
N PRO A 159 -12.57 -27.27 -28.28
CA PRO A 159 -12.50 -27.40 -29.72
C PRO A 159 -13.64 -28.21 -30.26
N ILE A 160 -14.02 -27.93 -31.51
CA ILE A 160 -15.07 -28.67 -32.23
C ILE A 160 -14.68 -30.15 -32.29
N GLY A 161 -15.58 -31.03 -31.82
CA GLY A 161 -15.34 -32.48 -31.77
C GLY A 161 -14.86 -33.03 -30.43
N TYR A 162 -14.62 -32.16 -29.43
CA TYR A 162 -14.24 -32.55 -28.08
C TYR A 162 -15.33 -32.20 -27.06
N LYS A 163 -15.44 -33.00 -26.02
CA LYS A 163 -16.26 -32.69 -24.82
C LYS A 163 -15.30 -32.45 -23.65
N SER A 164 -15.56 -31.40 -22.85
CA SER A 164 -14.88 -31.26 -21.56
C SER A 164 -15.52 -32.22 -20.56
N GLU A 165 -14.77 -33.13 -19.99
CA GLU A 165 -15.16 -33.86 -18.79
C GLU A 165 -14.74 -33.04 -17.58
N LEU A 166 -15.69 -32.73 -16.70
CA LEU A 166 -15.49 -32.03 -15.42
C LEU A 166 -15.02 -33.02 -14.36
#